data_1d5fd775fcec4a27111f11dfb079df71
#
_entry.id   1d5fd775fcec4a27111f11dfb079df71
#
_cell.length_a   1.000
_cell.length_b   1.000
_cell.length_c   1.000
_cell.angle_alpha   90.00
_cell.angle_beta   90.00
_cell.angle_gamma   90.00
#
_symmetry.space_group_name_H-M   'P 1'
#
loop_
_entity.id
_entity.type
_entity.pdbx_description
1 polymer ?
#
loop_
_entity_poly.entity_id
_entity_poly.type
_entity_poly.pdbx_seq_one_letter_code
_entity_poly.pdbx_strand_id
1 'polypeptide(L)'
;MLSTFLVAIREGLEGSLIIGILIAYAIRSNRRSLVAPIWLGVSLALIGSFGFGAFLTYTSNELSEEAEMLFAGTTSLVSVALVTWMVFWMKRTARNLKSELHGRMDQAQSLGHVAIIGAAFVAVAREGLETALFVYANFKTVTSDSAPSIGLVLGLASAVLLGILIYRQSIKLNLSKFFTVTGVALVVVAAGVLSYGIHELQEFGALPGPDALA
;
A
#
# COMPACT_ATOMS: atom_id res chain seq x y z
N MET A 1 0.15 -15.90 -4.35
CA MET A 1 -1.29 -15.66 -4.18
C MET A 1 -1.64 -15.17 -2.77
N LEU A 2 -1.40 -15.94 -1.70
CA LEU A 2 -1.78 -15.52 -0.34
C LEU A 2 -1.08 -14.22 0.11
N SER A 3 0.20 -14.04 -0.17
CA SER A 3 0.97 -12.84 0.16
C SER A 3 0.39 -11.58 -0.48
N THR A 4 0.15 -11.61 -1.78
CA THR A 4 -0.44 -10.47 -2.52
C THR A 4 -1.88 -10.20 -2.10
N PHE A 5 -2.66 -11.23 -1.77
CA PHE A 5 -4.00 -11.10 -1.20
C PHE A 5 -3.96 -10.37 0.16
N LEU A 6 -3.07 -10.79 1.07
CA LEU A 6 -2.94 -10.19 2.40
C LEU A 6 -2.50 -8.71 2.34
N VAL A 7 -1.57 -8.39 1.45
CA VAL A 7 -1.17 -7.00 1.20
C VAL A 7 -2.36 -6.21 0.66
N ALA A 8 -2.97 -6.68 -0.42
CA ALA A 8 -4.02 -5.97 -1.12
C ALA A 8 -5.28 -5.76 -0.25
N ILE A 9 -5.69 -6.75 0.55
CA ILE A 9 -6.84 -6.59 1.46
C ILE A 9 -6.54 -5.59 2.57
N ARG A 10 -5.30 -5.58 3.07
CA ARG A 10 -4.89 -4.67 4.15
C ARG A 10 -4.78 -3.24 3.66
N GLU A 11 -3.96 -2.98 2.64
CA GLU A 11 -3.74 -1.63 2.10
C GLU A 11 -5.01 -1.09 1.43
N GLY A 12 -5.73 -1.96 0.71
CA GLY A 12 -7.02 -1.60 0.13
C GLY A 12 -8.07 -1.25 1.18
N LEU A 13 -8.08 -1.92 2.34
CA LEU A 13 -8.98 -1.56 3.44
C LEU A 13 -8.57 -0.23 4.08
N GLU A 14 -7.26 0.03 4.27
CA GLU A 14 -6.75 1.31 4.76
C GLU A 14 -7.16 2.44 3.82
N GLY A 15 -6.91 2.30 2.51
CA GLY A 15 -7.35 3.28 1.50
C GLY A 15 -8.87 3.48 1.49
N SER A 16 -9.65 2.40 1.58
CA SER A 16 -11.11 2.47 1.65
C SER A 16 -11.61 3.20 2.89
N LEU A 17 -10.97 3.01 4.04
CA LEU A 17 -11.29 3.72 5.27
C LEU A 17 -10.93 5.20 5.17
N ILE A 18 -9.78 5.54 4.61
CA ILE A 18 -9.37 6.93 4.36
C ILE A 18 -10.41 7.63 3.49
N ILE A 19 -10.76 7.05 2.35
CA ILE A 19 -11.77 7.58 1.42
C ILE A 19 -13.12 7.73 2.15
N GLY A 20 -13.55 6.70 2.89
CA GLY A 20 -14.79 6.72 3.65
C GLY A 20 -14.82 7.85 4.69
N ILE A 21 -13.73 8.09 5.41
CA ILE A 21 -13.61 9.18 6.39
C ILE A 21 -13.69 10.55 5.70
N LEU A 22 -12.98 10.74 4.59
CA LEU A 22 -12.97 12.00 3.83
C LEU A 22 -14.37 12.32 3.27
N ILE A 23 -15.05 11.33 2.68
CA ILE A 23 -16.42 11.50 2.17
C ILE A 23 -17.40 11.76 3.32
N ALA A 24 -17.30 11.00 4.42
CA ALA A 24 -18.14 11.23 5.59
C ALA A 24 -17.94 12.63 6.20
N TYR A 25 -16.69 13.13 6.21
CA TYR A 25 -16.40 14.51 6.61
C TYR A 25 -17.14 15.51 5.74
N ALA A 26 -17.01 15.41 4.40
CA ALA A 26 -17.66 16.32 3.46
C ALA A 26 -19.19 16.33 3.61
N ILE A 27 -19.82 15.16 3.80
CA ILE A 27 -21.27 15.03 3.94
C ILE A 27 -21.74 15.57 5.31
N ARG A 28 -21.06 15.20 6.41
CA ARG A 28 -21.45 15.62 7.77
C ARG A 28 -21.23 17.10 8.02
N SER A 29 -20.25 17.70 7.37
CA SER A 29 -20.01 19.16 7.41
C SER A 29 -20.96 19.95 6.51
N ASN A 30 -21.96 19.28 5.90
CA ASN A 30 -22.92 19.86 4.93
C ASN A 30 -22.22 20.54 3.74
N ARG A 31 -21.07 19.99 3.32
CA ARG A 31 -20.23 20.56 2.26
C ARG A 31 -20.05 19.56 1.12
N ARG A 32 -21.15 19.18 0.51
CA ARG A 32 -21.15 18.20 -0.60
C ARG A 32 -20.31 18.62 -1.79
N SER A 33 -20.04 19.92 -1.95
CA SER A 33 -19.13 20.44 -2.99
C SER A 33 -17.69 19.92 -2.88
N LEU A 34 -17.27 19.45 -1.69
CA LEU A 34 -15.93 18.87 -1.47
C LEU A 34 -15.81 17.43 -1.98
N VAL A 35 -16.92 16.74 -2.25
CA VAL A 35 -16.92 15.35 -2.67
C VAL A 35 -16.21 15.18 -4.03
N ALA A 36 -16.48 16.08 -4.99
CA ALA A 36 -15.83 16.02 -6.30
C ALA A 36 -14.31 16.26 -6.23
N PRO A 37 -13.79 17.29 -5.54
CA PRO A 37 -12.36 17.46 -5.30
C PRO A 37 -11.70 16.24 -4.61
N ILE A 38 -12.36 15.64 -3.60
CA ILE A 38 -11.85 14.44 -2.93
C ILE A 38 -11.70 13.29 -3.94
N TRP A 39 -12.74 13.01 -4.73
CA TRP A 39 -12.68 11.96 -5.75
C TRP A 39 -11.63 12.23 -6.82
N LEU A 40 -11.42 13.49 -7.21
CA LEU A 40 -10.35 13.84 -8.14
C LEU A 40 -8.98 13.51 -7.54
N GLY A 41 -8.73 13.88 -6.29
CA GLY A 41 -7.48 13.55 -5.59
C GLY A 41 -7.26 12.03 -5.47
N VAL A 42 -8.30 11.28 -5.11
CA VAL A 42 -8.30 9.81 -5.04
C VAL A 42 -7.98 9.20 -6.41
N SER A 43 -8.65 9.66 -7.48
CA SER A 43 -8.42 9.14 -8.83
C SER A 43 -7.00 9.39 -9.31
N LEU A 44 -6.46 10.59 -9.05
CA LEU A 44 -5.06 10.91 -9.37
C LEU A 44 -4.08 10.02 -8.60
N ALA A 45 -4.37 9.74 -7.31
CA ALA A 45 -3.56 8.86 -6.50
C ALA A 45 -3.56 7.42 -7.04
N LEU A 46 -4.73 6.89 -7.40
CA LEU A 46 -4.84 5.55 -7.99
C LEU A 46 -4.10 5.46 -9.33
N ILE A 47 -4.31 6.43 -10.23
CA ILE A 47 -3.60 6.48 -11.53
C ILE A 47 -2.09 6.55 -11.30
N GLY A 48 -1.62 7.39 -10.38
CA GLY A 48 -0.20 7.52 -10.04
C GLY A 48 0.38 6.21 -9.48
N SER A 49 -0.37 5.51 -8.61
CA SER A 49 0.07 4.24 -8.02
C SER A 49 0.14 3.11 -9.05
N PHE A 50 -0.85 3.00 -9.94
CA PHE A 50 -0.80 2.05 -11.06
C PHE A 50 0.32 2.39 -12.03
N GLY A 51 0.51 3.68 -12.36
CA GLY A 51 1.62 4.15 -13.18
C GLY A 51 2.97 3.83 -12.58
N PHE A 52 3.11 3.99 -11.27
CA PHE A 52 4.34 3.64 -10.55
C PHE A 52 4.61 2.13 -10.58
N GLY A 53 3.61 1.29 -10.34
CA GLY A 53 3.74 -0.16 -10.46
C GLY A 53 4.13 -0.61 -11.88
N ALA A 54 3.50 -0.01 -12.91
CA ALA A 54 3.87 -0.26 -14.31
C ALA A 54 5.30 0.20 -14.61
N PHE A 55 5.72 1.36 -14.10
CA PHE A 55 7.08 1.86 -14.22
C PHE A 55 8.10 0.91 -13.61
N LEU A 56 7.87 0.38 -12.40
CA LEU A 56 8.75 -0.60 -11.77
C LEU A 56 8.91 -1.86 -12.64
N THR A 57 7.79 -2.37 -13.16
CA THR A 57 7.79 -3.58 -14.00
C THR A 57 8.50 -3.32 -15.34
N TYR A 58 8.21 -2.19 -15.99
CA TYR A 58 8.84 -1.83 -17.25
C TYR A 58 10.35 -1.65 -17.08
N THR A 59 10.76 -0.88 -16.06
CA THR A 59 12.19 -0.66 -15.79
C THR A 59 12.93 -1.98 -15.54
N SER A 60 12.35 -2.87 -14.73
CA SER A 60 12.97 -4.18 -14.47
C SER A 60 13.17 -5.02 -15.72
N ASN A 61 12.22 -4.99 -16.66
CA ASN A 61 12.30 -5.78 -17.89
C ASN A 61 13.32 -5.25 -18.92
N GLU A 62 13.68 -3.97 -18.82
CA GLU A 62 14.65 -3.33 -19.73
C GLU A 62 16.09 -3.36 -19.18
N LEU A 63 16.29 -3.81 -17.95
CA LEU A 63 17.61 -3.87 -17.33
C LEU A 63 18.39 -5.11 -17.81
N SER A 64 19.72 -5.01 -17.82
CA SER A 64 20.60 -6.19 -17.91
C SER A 64 20.42 -7.08 -16.67
N GLU A 65 20.77 -8.37 -16.79
CA GLU A 65 20.64 -9.34 -15.67
C GLU A 65 21.28 -8.82 -14.38
N GLU A 66 22.50 -8.28 -14.45
CA GLU A 66 23.20 -7.70 -13.29
C GLU A 66 22.45 -6.50 -12.69
N ALA A 67 21.98 -5.58 -13.54
CA ALA A 67 21.23 -4.40 -13.08
C ALA A 67 19.84 -4.78 -12.54
N GLU A 68 19.22 -5.84 -13.07
CA GLU A 68 17.97 -6.39 -12.57
C GLU A 68 18.13 -6.97 -11.15
N MET A 69 19.20 -7.74 -10.89
CA MET A 69 19.51 -8.26 -9.55
C MET A 69 19.65 -7.14 -8.53
N LEU A 70 20.44 -6.09 -8.86
CA LEU A 70 20.59 -4.93 -7.98
C LEU A 70 19.26 -4.19 -7.75
N PHE A 71 18.47 -4.00 -8.80
CA PHE A 71 17.17 -3.32 -8.73
C PHE A 71 16.16 -4.13 -7.92
N ALA A 72 16.04 -5.44 -8.17
CA ALA A 72 15.17 -6.34 -7.45
C ALA A 72 15.56 -6.45 -5.96
N GLY A 73 16.86 -6.62 -5.68
CA GLY A 73 17.40 -6.68 -4.33
C GLY A 73 17.11 -5.41 -3.53
N THR A 74 17.48 -4.24 -4.09
CA THR A 74 17.26 -2.95 -3.41
C THR A 74 15.78 -2.64 -3.21
N THR A 75 14.95 -2.86 -4.23
CA THR A 75 13.50 -2.64 -4.15
C THR A 75 12.84 -3.55 -3.11
N SER A 76 13.30 -4.80 -2.99
CA SER A 76 12.83 -5.74 -1.97
C SER A 76 13.20 -5.27 -0.57
N LEU A 77 14.43 -4.80 -0.33
CA LEU A 77 14.84 -4.25 0.97
C LEU A 77 14.03 -3.01 1.36
N VAL A 78 13.82 -2.09 0.40
CA VAL A 78 12.98 -0.89 0.61
C VAL A 78 11.55 -1.31 0.96
N SER A 79 10.98 -2.28 0.24
CA SER A 79 9.63 -2.80 0.51
C SER A 79 9.51 -3.39 1.91
N VAL A 80 10.46 -4.20 2.34
CA VAL A 80 10.50 -4.77 3.71
C VAL A 80 10.61 -3.69 4.78
N ALA A 81 11.48 -2.69 4.55
CA ALA A 81 11.64 -1.56 5.48
C ALA A 81 10.32 -0.76 5.61
N LEU A 82 9.65 -0.46 4.49
CA LEU A 82 8.38 0.26 4.48
C LEU A 82 7.27 -0.53 5.17
N VAL A 83 7.11 -1.83 4.86
CA VAL A 83 6.09 -2.68 5.50
C VAL A 83 6.35 -2.79 7.01
N THR A 84 7.60 -2.99 7.41
CA THR A 84 7.96 -3.08 8.83
C THR A 84 7.65 -1.76 9.53
N TRP A 85 8.09 -0.64 8.98
CA TRP A 85 7.76 0.69 9.50
C TRP A 85 6.25 0.88 9.64
N MET A 86 5.49 0.55 8.58
CA MET A 86 4.05 0.71 8.53
C MET A 86 3.33 -0.12 9.59
N VAL A 87 3.72 -1.39 9.82
CA VAL A 87 3.14 -2.26 10.86
C VAL A 87 3.30 -1.63 12.25
N PHE A 88 4.49 -1.08 12.56
CA PHE A 88 4.73 -0.42 13.84
C PHE A 88 4.01 0.94 13.95
N TRP A 89 3.99 1.71 12.87
CA TRP A 89 3.34 3.03 12.84
C TRP A 89 1.82 2.92 13.00
N MET A 90 1.19 2.00 12.29
CA MET A 90 -0.27 1.78 12.36
C MET A 90 -0.73 1.39 13.76
N LYS A 91 0.03 0.58 14.48
CA LYS A 91 -0.30 0.23 15.86
C LYS A 91 -0.45 1.46 16.77
N ARG A 92 0.27 2.54 16.44
CA ARG A 92 0.21 3.82 17.19
C ARG A 92 -0.86 4.77 16.66
N THR A 93 -1.03 4.83 15.35
CA THR A 93 -1.81 5.88 14.66
C THR A 93 -3.24 5.49 14.35
N ALA A 94 -3.58 4.20 14.25
CA ALA A 94 -4.93 3.73 13.89
C ALA A 94 -6.06 4.33 14.75
N ARG A 95 -5.78 4.66 16.02
CA ARG A 95 -6.75 5.28 16.93
C ARG A 95 -7.05 6.75 16.60
N ASN A 96 -6.09 7.46 16.03
CA ASN A 96 -6.16 8.91 15.79
C ASN A 96 -6.38 9.27 14.32
N LEU A 97 -6.40 8.27 13.42
CA LEU A 97 -6.50 8.47 11.96
C LEU A 97 -7.65 9.40 11.57
N LYS A 98 -8.83 9.20 12.17
CA LYS A 98 -10.01 10.04 11.90
C LYS A 98 -9.77 11.50 12.29
N SER A 99 -9.21 11.75 13.46
CA SER A 99 -8.92 13.10 13.96
C SER A 99 -7.87 13.80 13.10
N GLU A 100 -6.82 13.07 12.72
CA GLU A 100 -5.76 13.57 11.85
C GLU A 100 -6.27 13.95 10.46
N LEU A 101 -7.07 13.07 9.83
CA LEU A 101 -7.65 13.35 8.52
C LEU A 101 -8.62 14.53 8.56
N HIS A 102 -9.43 14.65 9.61
CA HIS A 102 -10.31 15.81 9.80
C HIS A 102 -9.49 17.10 9.91
N GLY A 103 -8.43 17.13 10.73
CA GLY A 103 -7.57 18.30 10.88
C GLY A 103 -6.89 18.71 9.56
N ARG A 104 -6.42 17.77 8.77
CA ARG A 104 -5.85 18.02 7.43
C ARG A 104 -6.90 18.59 6.46
N MET A 105 -8.13 18.08 6.52
CA MET A 105 -9.23 18.61 5.70
C MET A 105 -9.66 20.01 6.10
N ASP A 106 -9.69 20.31 7.41
CA ASP A 106 -10.01 21.67 7.91
C ASP A 106 -8.96 22.68 7.44
N GLN A 107 -7.67 22.33 7.51
CA GLN A 107 -6.58 23.16 6.99
C GLN A 107 -6.66 23.32 5.47
N ALA A 108 -6.82 22.23 4.73
CA ALA A 108 -6.90 22.25 3.28
C ALA A 108 -8.08 23.09 2.80
N GLN A 109 -9.20 23.08 3.52
CA GLN A 109 -10.39 23.83 3.19
C GLN A 109 -10.16 25.33 3.22
N SER A 110 -9.37 25.85 4.16
CA SER A 110 -9.03 27.27 4.22
C SER A 110 -8.20 27.74 3.01
N LEU A 111 -7.53 26.78 2.33
CA LEU A 111 -6.68 27.01 1.16
C LEU A 111 -7.37 26.74 -0.18
N GLY A 112 -8.63 26.24 -0.16
CA GLY A 112 -9.45 26.04 -1.34
C GLY A 112 -9.43 24.61 -1.92
N HIS A 113 -10.12 24.43 -3.08
CA HIS A 113 -10.35 23.10 -3.67
C HIS A 113 -9.07 22.36 -4.06
N VAL A 114 -8.04 23.08 -4.54
CA VAL A 114 -6.75 22.49 -4.94
C VAL A 114 -6.06 21.83 -3.74
N ALA A 115 -6.11 22.48 -2.58
CA ALA A 115 -5.54 21.90 -1.35
C ALA A 115 -6.29 20.65 -0.89
N ILE A 116 -7.61 20.60 -1.10
CA ILE A 116 -8.43 19.40 -0.81
C ILE A 116 -8.06 18.25 -1.74
N ILE A 117 -7.88 18.52 -3.04
CA ILE A 117 -7.40 17.52 -4.01
C ILE A 117 -6.04 17.00 -3.55
N GLY A 118 -5.11 17.89 -3.20
CA GLY A 118 -3.78 17.53 -2.72
C GLY A 118 -3.81 16.71 -1.42
N ALA A 119 -4.65 17.09 -0.46
CA ALA A 119 -4.79 16.35 0.80
C ALA A 119 -5.36 14.93 0.58
N ALA A 120 -6.38 14.79 -0.27
CA ALA A 120 -6.94 13.50 -0.64
C ALA A 120 -5.94 12.65 -1.44
N PHE A 121 -5.23 13.27 -2.39
CA PHE A 121 -4.17 12.63 -3.15
C PHE A 121 -3.09 12.06 -2.23
N VAL A 122 -2.48 12.87 -1.38
CA VAL A 122 -1.38 12.45 -0.49
C VAL A 122 -1.83 11.34 0.46
N ALA A 123 -3.07 11.44 0.98
CA ALA A 123 -3.60 10.44 1.90
C ALA A 123 -3.77 9.06 1.26
N VAL A 124 -4.15 8.99 -0.02
CA VAL A 124 -4.38 7.72 -0.73
C VAL A 124 -3.15 7.25 -1.50
N ALA A 125 -2.35 8.17 -2.05
CA ALA A 125 -1.15 7.84 -2.82
C ALA A 125 -0.14 7.06 -2.00
N ARG A 126 -0.03 7.36 -0.72
CA ARG A 126 0.84 6.63 0.19
C ARG A 126 0.51 5.14 0.20
N GLU A 127 -0.76 4.77 0.44
CA GLU A 127 -1.20 3.38 0.49
C GLU A 127 -1.05 2.69 -0.89
N GLY A 128 -1.30 3.45 -1.95
CA GLY A 128 -1.13 2.96 -3.32
C GLY A 128 0.33 2.70 -3.69
N LEU A 129 1.26 3.56 -3.28
CA LEU A 129 2.70 3.37 -3.52
C LEU A 129 3.27 2.21 -2.70
N GLU A 130 2.87 2.08 -1.41
CA GLU A 130 3.26 0.96 -0.56
C GLU A 130 2.75 -0.36 -1.17
N THR A 131 1.49 -0.40 -1.65
CA THR A 131 0.93 -1.55 -2.36
C THR A 131 1.73 -1.88 -3.61
N ALA A 132 2.03 -0.89 -4.46
CA ALA A 132 2.75 -1.12 -5.72
C ALA A 132 4.16 -1.69 -5.49
N LEU A 133 4.92 -1.14 -4.54
CA LEU A 133 6.25 -1.63 -4.19
C LEU A 133 6.20 -3.06 -3.66
N PHE A 134 5.31 -3.34 -2.72
CA PHE A 134 5.24 -4.65 -2.10
C PHE A 134 4.69 -5.72 -3.04
N VAL A 135 3.72 -5.36 -3.87
CA VAL A 135 3.20 -6.23 -4.92
C VAL A 135 4.30 -6.55 -5.92
N TYR A 136 5.04 -5.55 -6.41
CA TYR A 136 6.18 -5.75 -7.30
C TYR A 136 7.20 -6.72 -6.70
N ALA A 137 7.66 -6.48 -5.45
CA ALA A 137 8.61 -7.36 -4.79
C ALA A 137 8.08 -8.81 -4.65
N ASN A 138 6.78 -8.99 -4.34
CA ASN A 138 6.17 -10.32 -4.28
C ASN A 138 6.04 -11.00 -5.65
N PHE A 139 5.86 -10.25 -6.75
CA PHE A 139 5.84 -10.84 -8.09
C PHE A 139 7.19 -11.46 -8.45
N LYS A 140 8.29 -10.83 -8.05
CA LYS A 140 9.64 -11.35 -8.28
C LYS A 140 9.97 -12.60 -7.46
N THR A 141 9.36 -12.78 -6.28
CA THR A 141 9.60 -13.97 -5.43
C THR A 141 8.81 -15.21 -5.84
N VAL A 142 7.86 -15.10 -6.80
CA VAL A 142 6.95 -16.20 -7.15
C VAL A 142 7.11 -16.59 -8.61
N THR A 143 7.41 -17.86 -8.85
CA THR A 143 7.65 -18.43 -10.18
C THR A 143 6.39 -18.66 -11.03
N SER A 144 5.17 -18.41 -10.49
CA SER A 144 3.91 -18.61 -11.23
C SER A 144 3.29 -17.30 -11.66
N ASP A 145 3.09 -17.10 -12.95
CA ASP A 145 2.64 -15.82 -13.57
C ASP A 145 1.26 -15.31 -13.15
N SER A 146 0.31 -16.19 -12.81
CA SER A 146 -1.08 -15.78 -12.57
C SER A 146 -1.47 -15.69 -11.09
N ALA A 147 -0.84 -16.44 -10.21
CA ALA A 147 -1.24 -16.54 -8.80
C ALA A 147 -1.14 -15.21 -8.02
N PRO A 148 -0.07 -14.37 -8.20
CA PRO A 148 0.00 -13.07 -7.55
C PRO A 148 -1.10 -12.11 -8.03
N SER A 149 -1.39 -12.08 -9.34
CA SER A 149 -2.42 -11.21 -9.92
C SER A 149 -3.82 -11.53 -9.39
N ILE A 150 -4.16 -12.82 -9.29
CA ILE A 150 -5.44 -13.27 -8.70
C ILE A 150 -5.53 -12.83 -7.24
N GLY A 151 -4.45 -13.02 -6.46
CA GLY A 151 -4.39 -12.57 -5.07
C GLY A 151 -4.62 -11.07 -4.92
N LEU A 152 -4.00 -10.26 -5.79
CA LEU A 152 -4.17 -8.81 -5.82
C LEU A 152 -5.63 -8.41 -6.08
N VAL A 153 -6.24 -8.95 -7.14
CA VAL A 153 -7.63 -8.64 -7.52
C VAL A 153 -8.61 -9.04 -6.43
N LEU A 154 -8.48 -10.25 -5.89
CA LEU A 154 -9.36 -10.74 -4.82
C LEU A 154 -9.17 -9.93 -3.53
N GLY A 155 -7.93 -9.56 -3.19
CA GLY A 155 -7.63 -8.73 -2.04
C GLY A 155 -8.24 -7.34 -2.13
N LEU A 156 -8.05 -6.66 -3.26
CA LEU A 156 -8.64 -5.33 -3.49
C LEU A 156 -10.17 -5.37 -3.52
N ALA A 157 -10.76 -6.36 -4.21
CA ALA A 157 -12.22 -6.53 -4.25
C ALA A 157 -12.79 -6.75 -2.83
N SER A 158 -12.14 -7.60 -2.04
CA SER A 158 -12.52 -7.85 -0.64
C SER A 158 -12.38 -6.59 0.22
N ALA A 159 -11.31 -5.82 0.03
CA ALA A 159 -11.08 -4.57 0.75
C ALA A 159 -12.15 -3.51 0.46
N VAL A 160 -12.50 -3.33 -0.81
CA VAL A 160 -13.57 -2.40 -1.23
C VAL A 160 -14.92 -2.84 -0.64
N LEU A 161 -15.25 -4.14 -0.73
CA LEU A 161 -16.48 -4.68 -0.15
C LEU A 161 -16.54 -4.43 1.36
N LEU A 162 -15.48 -4.76 2.10
CA LEU A 162 -15.39 -4.52 3.53
C LEU A 162 -15.50 -3.03 3.86
N GLY A 163 -14.81 -2.17 3.10
CA GLY A 163 -14.88 -0.72 3.26
C GLY A 163 -16.31 -0.19 3.11
N ILE A 164 -17.05 -0.65 2.09
CA ILE A 164 -18.46 -0.27 1.87
C ILE A 164 -19.34 -0.78 3.03
N LEU A 165 -19.15 -2.01 3.49
CA LEU A 165 -19.93 -2.59 4.59
C LEU A 165 -19.68 -1.85 5.91
N ILE A 166 -18.45 -1.45 6.18
CA ILE A 166 -18.09 -0.63 7.35
C ILE A 166 -18.70 0.76 7.23
N TYR A 167 -18.57 1.40 6.06
CA TYR A 167 -19.15 2.73 5.81
C TYR A 167 -20.66 2.74 6.00
N ARG A 168 -21.36 1.70 5.52
CA ARG A 168 -22.81 1.52 5.70
C ARG A 168 -23.21 1.06 7.11
N GLN A 169 -22.26 0.88 8.02
CA GLN A 169 -22.46 0.36 9.37
C GLN A 169 -23.11 -1.04 9.41
N SER A 170 -23.05 -1.78 8.31
CA SER A 170 -23.59 -3.14 8.20
C SER A 170 -22.78 -4.16 9.01
N ILE A 171 -21.49 -3.89 9.23
CA ILE A 171 -20.61 -4.70 10.07
C ILE A 171 -19.80 -3.82 11.01
N LYS A 172 -19.52 -4.34 12.21
CA LYS A 172 -18.61 -3.73 13.20
C LYS A 172 -17.31 -4.54 13.20
N LEU A 173 -16.36 -4.16 12.36
CA LEU A 173 -15.06 -4.79 12.29
C LEU A 173 -14.16 -4.18 13.37
N ASN A 174 -13.53 -5.05 14.18
CA ASN A 174 -12.49 -4.59 15.10
C ASN A 174 -11.20 -4.32 14.31
N LEU A 175 -11.07 -3.10 13.80
CA LEU A 175 -9.93 -2.67 12.98
C LEU A 175 -8.59 -2.92 13.66
N SER A 176 -8.49 -2.68 14.98
CA SER A 176 -7.25 -2.93 15.72
C SER A 176 -6.84 -4.40 15.67
N LYS A 177 -7.81 -5.31 15.86
CA LYS A 177 -7.55 -6.76 15.77
C LYS A 177 -7.22 -7.18 14.34
N PHE A 178 -7.96 -6.67 13.37
CA PHE A 178 -7.71 -6.94 11.94
C PHE A 178 -6.29 -6.54 11.54
N PHE A 179 -5.90 -5.29 11.81
CA PHE A 179 -4.56 -4.80 11.45
C PHE A 179 -3.43 -5.47 12.24
N THR A 180 -3.70 -5.92 13.47
CA THR A 180 -2.70 -6.70 14.22
C THR A 180 -2.48 -8.07 13.58
N VAL A 181 -3.55 -8.80 13.26
CA VAL A 181 -3.45 -10.14 12.67
C VAL A 181 -2.83 -10.10 11.28
N THR A 182 -3.32 -9.20 10.42
CA THR A 182 -2.75 -9.03 9.07
C THR A 182 -1.33 -8.50 9.12
N GLY A 183 -0.99 -7.62 10.07
CA GLY A 183 0.36 -7.12 10.28
C GLY A 183 1.34 -8.22 10.65
N VAL A 184 0.99 -9.13 11.57
CA VAL A 184 1.81 -10.30 11.90
C VAL A 184 2.00 -11.20 10.68
N ALA A 185 0.93 -11.46 9.94
CA ALA A 185 1.03 -12.26 8.71
C ALA A 185 1.95 -11.59 7.67
N LEU A 186 1.90 -10.25 7.53
CA LEU A 186 2.78 -9.51 6.61
C LEU A 186 4.24 -9.52 7.04
N VAL A 187 4.55 -9.55 8.35
CA VAL A 187 5.93 -9.70 8.82
C VAL A 187 6.51 -11.04 8.35
N VAL A 188 5.71 -12.11 8.37
CA VAL A 188 6.15 -13.43 7.86
C VAL A 188 6.39 -13.38 6.34
N VAL A 189 5.49 -12.73 5.59
CA VAL A 189 5.66 -12.53 4.14
C VAL A 189 6.90 -11.66 3.86
N ALA A 190 7.09 -10.58 4.61
CA ALA A 190 8.24 -9.69 4.48
C ALA A 190 9.57 -10.40 4.72
N ALA A 191 9.61 -11.42 5.61
CA ALA A 191 10.81 -12.24 5.79
C ALA A 191 11.18 -13.01 4.51
N GLY A 192 10.20 -13.52 3.76
CA GLY A 192 10.43 -14.16 2.46
C GLY A 192 10.97 -13.17 1.41
N VAL A 193 10.38 -11.97 1.34
CA VAL A 193 10.85 -10.89 0.44
C VAL A 193 12.25 -10.43 0.82
N LEU A 194 12.56 -10.36 2.12
CA LEU A 194 13.90 -10.04 2.61
C LEU A 194 14.93 -11.09 2.18
N SER A 195 14.60 -12.37 2.35
CA SER A 195 15.47 -13.48 1.92
C SER A 195 15.76 -13.42 0.42
N TYR A 196 14.74 -13.18 -0.40
CA TYR A 196 14.89 -12.99 -1.84
C TYR A 196 15.78 -11.76 -2.14
N GLY A 197 15.51 -10.62 -1.55
CA GLY A 197 16.30 -9.40 -1.78
C GLY A 197 17.79 -9.55 -1.38
N ILE A 198 18.08 -10.27 -0.29
CA ILE A 198 19.45 -10.57 0.11
C ILE A 198 20.10 -11.49 -0.91
N HIS A 199 19.40 -12.50 -1.39
CA HIS A 199 19.90 -13.45 -2.39
C HIS A 199 20.30 -12.74 -3.70
N GLU A 200 19.43 -11.88 -4.23
CA GLU A 200 19.72 -11.07 -5.42
C GLU A 200 20.98 -10.20 -5.24
N LEU A 201 21.13 -9.57 -4.06
CA LEU A 201 22.33 -8.76 -3.78
C LEU A 201 23.60 -9.59 -3.58
N GLN A 202 23.47 -10.85 -3.16
CA GLN A 202 24.58 -11.80 -3.10
C GLN A 202 24.98 -12.27 -4.49
N GLU A 203 24.05 -12.59 -5.37
CA GLU A 203 24.30 -12.94 -6.77
C GLU A 203 24.95 -11.78 -7.54
N PHE A 204 24.51 -10.55 -7.28
CA PHE A 204 25.14 -9.34 -7.82
C PHE A 204 26.56 -9.11 -7.27
N GLY A 205 26.93 -9.73 -6.14
CA GLY A 205 28.23 -9.52 -5.46
C GLY A 205 28.31 -8.30 -4.54
N ALA A 206 27.19 -7.62 -4.27
CA ALA A 206 27.14 -6.51 -3.32
C ALA A 206 27.20 -6.98 -1.85
N LEU A 207 26.77 -8.22 -1.59
CA LEU A 207 26.86 -8.87 -0.29
C LEU A 207 27.70 -10.17 -0.38
N PRO A 208 28.42 -10.56 0.69
CA PRO A 208 29.14 -11.82 0.71
C PRO A 208 28.17 -13.00 0.55
N GLY A 209 28.42 -13.86 -0.43
CA GLY A 209 27.67 -15.09 -0.67
C GLY A 209 28.03 -16.19 0.34
N PRO A 210 27.29 -17.32 0.34
CA PRO A 210 27.57 -18.45 1.24
C PRO A 210 29.00 -18.98 1.09
N ASP A 211 29.60 -18.90 -0.11
CA ASP A 211 30.97 -19.35 -0.40
C ASP A 211 32.03 -18.41 0.22
N ALA A 212 31.67 -17.18 0.58
CA ALA A 212 32.59 -16.24 1.23
C ALA A 212 32.64 -16.40 2.76
N LEU A 213 31.77 -17.24 3.32
CA LEU A 213 31.64 -17.52 4.76
C LEU A 213 32.13 -18.94 5.11
N ALA A 214 32.54 -19.72 4.11
CA ALA A 214 33.11 -21.04 4.25
C ALA A 214 34.66 -20.98 4.28
#